data_de10f3781ebba31cd949b1caefed1b1b
#
_entry.id   de10f3781ebba31cd949b1caefed1b1b
#
_cell.length_a   1.000
_cell.length_b   1.000
_cell.length_c   1.000
_cell.angle_alpha   90.00
_cell.angle_beta   90.00
_cell.angle_gamma   90.00
#
_symmetry.space_group_name_H-M   'P 1'
#
loop_
_entity.id
_entity.type
_entity.pdbx_description
1 polymer ?
#
loop_
_entity_poly.entity_id
_entity_poly.type
_entity_poly.pdbx_seq_one_letter_code
_entity_poly.pdbx_strand_id
1 'polypeptide(L)'
;LKERYEVHHGVRIQDSALIAAATLSDRYIADRFLPDKAIDLIDEAASKLRIEIDSLPTEIDVVERRFQPVLVGEPDVADTIAILRGLKERYEVHHGVRISDAAIVAAATLSQRYIADRFLPDKAIDLIDESASRLKIEIDSMPTEIDEVERRIQQLEIEREALKKERDDASKVRRDVIEAELAELNERAGEMKARWQNEKGAIGAIKEAKARLEEAHREAERAERDADLERAAKLRYGEIPGLEREVADNEARLAELHADGGSMLTEEVTEEDVAQVVAKWTGIPVSRLMEGEVEKLIHMEERLHERVIGQDEAISAVANALRRSRAGLSDPGRPIGSFLFLGPTGVGKTELAKALAEFMFDSEQAMVRLDMSEYMEKHTVARLIGAPPGYVGYDEGGQLTEAVRRRPYAVILLDEIEKAHPDVFNTLLQIMDDGRLTDGQGRTVSFTNAVLIMTSNAGSTEIVGESVDETMRERIEEILATTFKPEFLNRVDDTVIFHRLSKADIGRIVDLQVEQLAARLRERGIEVELSDDARVLLGNLGYDPTYGARPLKRVIQKQLVDKLALKLLDGELADGEAVRVDAAGGELVFAAKPTATAAAAAA
;
A
#
# COMPACT_ATOMS: atom_id res chain seq x y z
N LEU A 1 -35.31 0.99 -18.11
CA LEU A 1 -34.95 -0.28 -18.77
C LEU A 1 -34.01 -0.04 -19.94
N LYS A 2 -34.28 0.94 -20.85
CA LYS A 2 -33.43 1.24 -22.03
C LYS A 2 -31.94 1.32 -21.70
N GLU A 3 -31.55 2.22 -20.79
CA GLU A 3 -30.15 2.44 -20.40
C GLU A 3 -29.50 1.18 -19.83
N ARG A 4 -30.26 0.34 -19.11
CA ARG A 4 -29.76 -0.93 -18.58
C ARG A 4 -29.44 -1.94 -19.69
N TYR A 5 -30.29 -2.04 -20.72
CA TYR A 5 -30.06 -2.93 -21.85
C TYR A 5 -28.95 -2.40 -22.77
N GLU A 6 -28.86 -1.08 -22.96
CA GLU A 6 -27.75 -0.46 -23.69
C GLU A 6 -26.39 -0.77 -23.02
N VAL A 7 -26.31 -0.68 -21.69
CA VAL A 7 -25.10 -1.00 -20.94
C VAL A 7 -24.80 -2.51 -20.97
N HIS A 8 -25.83 -3.35 -20.80
CA HIS A 8 -25.67 -4.81 -20.75
C HIS A 8 -25.17 -5.39 -22.09
N HIS A 9 -25.74 -4.92 -23.19
CA HIS A 9 -25.38 -5.42 -24.54
C HIS A 9 -24.30 -4.58 -25.22
N GLY A 10 -23.94 -3.40 -24.71
CA GLY A 10 -22.96 -2.50 -25.33
C GLY A 10 -23.43 -1.87 -26.64
N VAL A 11 -24.73 -1.81 -26.88
CA VAL A 11 -25.36 -1.28 -28.10
C VAL A 11 -26.31 -0.14 -27.79
N ARG A 12 -26.49 0.81 -28.72
CA ARG A 12 -27.47 1.89 -28.56
C ARG A 12 -28.83 1.47 -29.06
N ILE A 13 -29.88 1.71 -28.27
CA ILE A 13 -31.27 1.39 -28.60
C ILE A 13 -32.00 2.71 -28.93
N GLN A 14 -32.46 2.84 -30.17
CA GLN A 14 -33.25 4.00 -30.59
C GLN A 14 -34.68 3.94 -30.02
N ASP A 15 -35.27 5.10 -29.73
CA ASP A 15 -36.64 5.16 -29.22
C ASP A 15 -37.67 4.60 -30.22
N SER A 16 -37.40 4.74 -31.52
CA SER A 16 -38.17 4.11 -32.59
C SER A 16 -38.19 2.58 -32.48
N ALA A 17 -37.08 1.96 -32.06
CA ALA A 17 -37.00 0.51 -31.84
C ALA A 17 -37.82 0.07 -30.65
N LEU A 18 -37.91 0.87 -29.57
CA LEU A 18 -38.76 0.60 -28.42
C LEU A 18 -40.25 0.63 -28.80
N ILE A 19 -40.64 1.65 -29.60
CA ILE A 19 -42.01 1.77 -30.10
C ILE A 19 -42.34 0.60 -31.04
N ALA A 20 -41.41 0.23 -31.93
CA ALA A 20 -41.59 -0.89 -32.84
C ALA A 20 -41.69 -2.22 -32.06
N ALA A 21 -40.84 -2.47 -31.05
CA ALA A 21 -40.90 -3.65 -30.22
C ALA A 21 -42.25 -3.79 -29.49
N ALA A 22 -42.75 -2.71 -28.90
CA ALA A 22 -44.06 -2.72 -28.24
C ALA A 22 -45.21 -3.00 -29.24
N THR A 23 -45.22 -2.33 -30.39
CA THR A 23 -46.29 -2.43 -31.38
C THR A 23 -46.28 -3.78 -32.11
N LEU A 24 -45.09 -4.25 -32.52
CA LEU A 24 -44.95 -5.53 -33.25
C LEU A 24 -45.17 -6.72 -32.31
N SER A 25 -44.65 -6.66 -31.07
CA SER A 25 -44.90 -7.74 -30.12
C SER A 25 -46.40 -7.85 -29.77
N ASP A 26 -47.10 -6.74 -29.65
CA ASP A 26 -48.53 -6.76 -29.38
C ASP A 26 -49.33 -7.34 -30.56
N ARG A 27 -48.90 -7.05 -31.77
CA ARG A 27 -49.60 -7.47 -32.99
C ARG A 27 -49.31 -8.92 -33.40
N TYR A 28 -48.09 -9.41 -33.16
CA TYR A 28 -47.62 -10.67 -33.75
C TYR A 28 -47.26 -11.75 -32.74
N ILE A 29 -47.10 -11.44 -31.46
CA ILE A 29 -46.77 -12.40 -30.42
C ILE A 29 -47.98 -12.61 -29.50
N ALA A 30 -48.64 -13.75 -29.67
CA ALA A 30 -49.89 -14.07 -28.97
C ALA A 30 -49.67 -14.75 -27.60
N ASP A 31 -48.55 -15.39 -27.39
CA ASP A 31 -48.30 -16.32 -26.28
C ASP A 31 -47.86 -15.66 -24.97
N ARG A 32 -47.61 -14.34 -24.97
CA ARG A 32 -47.16 -13.57 -23.80
C ARG A 32 -47.83 -12.22 -23.69
N PHE A 33 -47.79 -11.61 -22.52
CA PHE A 33 -48.36 -10.30 -22.24
C PHE A 33 -47.35 -9.17 -22.32
N LEU A 34 -47.80 -7.95 -22.60
CA LEU A 34 -47.00 -6.75 -22.44
C LEU A 34 -46.81 -6.43 -20.94
N PRO A 35 -45.64 -5.94 -20.48
CA PRO A 35 -44.51 -5.48 -21.31
C PRO A 35 -43.48 -6.58 -21.67
N ASP A 36 -43.57 -7.79 -21.13
CA ASP A 36 -42.54 -8.82 -21.17
C ASP A 36 -42.17 -9.20 -22.61
N LYS A 37 -43.17 -9.45 -23.48
CA LYS A 37 -42.90 -9.79 -24.90
C LYS A 37 -42.16 -8.69 -25.69
N ALA A 38 -42.35 -7.43 -25.32
CA ALA A 38 -41.61 -6.31 -25.94
C ALA A 38 -40.18 -6.19 -25.40
N ILE A 39 -40.02 -6.51 -24.12
CA ILE A 39 -38.68 -6.55 -23.47
C ILE A 39 -37.85 -7.68 -24.07
N ASP A 40 -38.40 -8.89 -24.17
CA ASP A 40 -37.72 -10.04 -24.77
C ASP A 40 -37.31 -9.76 -26.22
N LEU A 41 -38.15 -9.07 -27.01
CA LEU A 41 -37.84 -8.73 -28.40
C LEU A 41 -36.68 -7.76 -28.51
N ILE A 42 -36.56 -6.80 -27.56
CA ILE A 42 -35.46 -5.87 -27.51
C ILE A 42 -34.17 -6.55 -27.06
N ASP A 43 -34.26 -7.42 -26.07
CA ASP A 43 -33.15 -8.19 -25.54
C ASP A 43 -32.53 -9.10 -26.62
N GLU A 44 -33.36 -9.83 -27.34
CA GLU A 44 -32.94 -10.70 -28.44
C GLU A 44 -32.33 -9.90 -29.60
N ALA A 45 -32.94 -8.77 -29.97
CA ALA A 45 -32.43 -7.90 -31.04
C ALA A 45 -31.05 -7.27 -30.66
N ALA A 46 -30.92 -6.85 -29.41
CA ALA A 46 -29.66 -6.28 -28.90
C ALA A 46 -28.55 -7.35 -28.80
N SER A 47 -28.90 -8.56 -28.34
CA SER A 47 -27.99 -9.71 -28.32
C SER A 47 -27.51 -10.10 -29.71
N LYS A 48 -28.42 -10.12 -30.69
CA LYS A 48 -28.06 -10.41 -32.08
C LYS A 48 -27.14 -9.36 -32.67
N LEU A 49 -27.42 -8.08 -32.44
CA LEU A 49 -26.59 -6.98 -32.89
C LEU A 49 -25.20 -7.00 -32.24
N ARG A 50 -25.12 -7.36 -30.96
CA ARG A 50 -23.84 -7.57 -30.26
C ARG A 50 -23.04 -8.70 -30.91
N ILE A 51 -23.65 -9.85 -31.19
CA ILE A 51 -23.01 -10.96 -31.88
C ILE A 51 -22.51 -10.53 -33.28
N GLU A 52 -23.29 -9.72 -34.00
CA GLU A 52 -22.87 -9.16 -35.30
C GLU A 52 -21.70 -8.18 -35.17
N ILE A 53 -21.64 -7.36 -34.10
CA ILE A 53 -20.53 -6.43 -33.80
C ILE A 53 -19.30 -7.23 -33.37
N ASP A 54 -19.47 -8.25 -32.53
CA ASP A 54 -18.38 -9.09 -32.02
C ASP A 54 -17.88 -10.10 -33.09
N SER A 55 -18.67 -10.37 -34.13
CA SER A 55 -18.24 -11.17 -35.29
C SER A 55 -17.39 -10.32 -36.24
N LEU A 56 -16.12 -10.67 -36.40
CA LEU A 56 -15.23 -10.01 -37.33
C LEU A 56 -15.79 -10.04 -38.75
N PRO A 57 -15.86 -8.91 -39.48
CA PRO A 57 -16.18 -8.92 -40.88
C PRO A 57 -15.23 -9.87 -41.63
N THR A 58 -15.77 -10.62 -42.60
CA THR A 58 -15.01 -11.63 -43.40
C THR A 58 -13.73 -11.04 -44.02
N GLU A 59 -13.72 -9.73 -44.30
CA GLU A 59 -12.57 -9.00 -44.82
C GLU A 59 -11.44 -8.88 -43.76
N ILE A 60 -11.78 -8.69 -42.50
CA ILE A 60 -10.82 -8.65 -41.39
C ILE A 60 -10.29 -10.06 -41.10
N ASP A 61 -11.14 -11.09 -41.10
CA ASP A 61 -10.72 -12.49 -40.92
C ASP A 61 -9.73 -12.92 -42.01
N VAL A 62 -9.91 -12.47 -43.25
CA VAL A 62 -8.96 -12.73 -44.36
C VAL A 62 -7.65 -11.96 -44.15
N VAL A 63 -7.68 -10.76 -43.56
CA VAL A 63 -6.46 -9.99 -43.24
C VAL A 63 -5.73 -10.62 -42.05
N GLU A 64 -6.44 -10.97 -41.00
CA GLU A 64 -5.87 -11.64 -39.81
C GLU A 64 -5.17 -12.96 -40.15
N ARG A 65 -5.74 -13.76 -41.03
CA ARG A 65 -5.09 -15.00 -41.50
C ARG A 65 -3.77 -14.79 -42.26
N ARG A 66 -3.51 -13.56 -42.72
CA ARG A 66 -2.23 -13.18 -43.38
C ARG A 66 -1.18 -12.69 -42.40
N PHE A 67 -1.57 -12.35 -41.17
CA PHE A 67 -0.66 -11.91 -40.12
C PHE A 67 -0.46 -13.03 -39.10
N GLN A 68 0.78 -13.27 -38.74
CA GLN A 68 1.11 -14.18 -37.66
C GLN A 68 0.93 -13.43 -36.35
N PRO A 69 0.07 -13.87 -35.41
CA PRO A 69 -0.08 -13.23 -34.13
C PRO A 69 1.24 -13.30 -33.36
N VAL A 70 1.73 -12.16 -32.93
CA VAL A 70 2.90 -12.04 -32.04
C VAL A 70 2.38 -11.72 -30.64
N LEU A 71 2.56 -12.66 -29.72
CA LEU A 71 2.22 -12.42 -28.32
C LEU A 71 3.28 -11.52 -27.70
N VAL A 72 2.86 -10.34 -27.25
CA VAL A 72 3.71 -9.43 -26.46
C VAL A 72 3.29 -9.59 -25.00
N GLY A 73 4.12 -10.26 -24.20
CA GLY A 73 3.90 -10.43 -22.76
C GLY A 73 4.24 -9.15 -21.99
N GLU A 74 3.80 -9.10 -20.74
CA GLU A 74 4.23 -8.05 -19.80
C GLU A 74 5.75 -8.18 -19.56
N PRO A 75 6.55 -7.09 -19.70
CA PRO A 75 7.97 -7.12 -19.41
C PRO A 75 8.22 -7.33 -17.92
N ASP A 76 9.34 -7.93 -17.57
CA ASP A 76 9.78 -8.02 -16.20
C ASP A 76 10.37 -6.69 -15.68
N VAL A 77 10.83 -6.66 -14.42
CA VAL A 77 11.43 -5.46 -13.82
C VAL A 77 12.70 -5.05 -14.54
N ALA A 78 13.55 -6.00 -14.94
CA ALA A 78 14.82 -5.72 -15.62
C ALA A 78 14.59 -5.14 -17.02
N ASP A 79 13.66 -5.72 -17.77
CA ASP A 79 13.23 -5.20 -19.08
C ASP A 79 12.61 -3.81 -18.95
N THR A 80 11.79 -3.59 -17.90
CA THR A 80 11.17 -2.29 -17.64
C THR A 80 12.22 -1.22 -17.34
N ILE A 81 13.23 -1.53 -16.54
CA ILE A 81 14.36 -0.61 -16.30
C ILE A 81 15.07 -0.26 -17.61
N ALA A 82 15.31 -1.23 -18.49
CA ALA A 82 15.92 -0.98 -19.80
C ALA A 82 15.04 -0.06 -20.68
N ILE A 83 13.72 -0.28 -20.69
CA ILE A 83 12.75 0.58 -21.39
C ILE A 83 12.78 2.01 -20.83
N LEU A 84 12.71 2.16 -19.51
CA LEU A 84 12.74 3.48 -18.85
C LEU A 84 14.05 4.23 -19.11
N ARG A 85 15.20 3.54 -19.11
CA ARG A 85 16.49 4.15 -19.50
C ARG A 85 16.48 4.65 -20.95
N GLY A 86 15.83 3.93 -21.85
CA GLY A 86 15.65 4.36 -23.24
C GLY A 86 14.70 5.55 -23.41
N LEU A 87 13.78 5.77 -22.47
CA LEU A 87 12.83 6.89 -22.47
C LEU A 87 13.32 8.09 -21.66
N LYS A 88 14.35 7.92 -20.81
CA LYS A 88 14.87 8.90 -19.86
C LYS A 88 15.05 10.28 -20.49
N GLU A 89 15.85 10.39 -21.54
CA GLU A 89 16.17 11.67 -22.19
C GLU A 89 14.90 12.42 -22.65
N ARG A 90 13.90 11.72 -23.17
CA ARG A 90 12.65 12.32 -23.62
C ARG A 90 11.85 12.91 -22.47
N TYR A 91 11.80 12.23 -21.33
CA TYR A 91 11.12 12.73 -20.13
C TYR A 91 11.89 13.89 -19.49
N GLU A 92 13.22 13.83 -19.45
CA GLU A 92 14.07 14.92 -18.98
C GLU A 92 13.86 16.20 -19.78
N VAL A 93 13.81 16.11 -21.11
CA VAL A 93 13.55 17.27 -21.98
C VAL A 93 12.11 17.78 -21.83
N HIS A 94 11.13 16.87 -21.76
CA HIS A 94 9.72 17.24 -21.65
C HIS A 94 9.41 18.00 -20.36
N HIS A 95 9.89 17.51 -19.22
CA HIS A 95 9.66 18.14 -17.93
C HIS A 95 10.70 19.22 -17.60
N GLY A 96 11.88 19.13 -18.19
CA GLY A 96 12.99 20.04 -17.91
C GLY A 96 13.67 19.78 -16.58
N VAL A 97 13.71 18.50 -16.15
CA VAL A 97 14.34 18.00 -14.93
C VAL A 97 15.25 16.83 -15.27
N ARG A 98 16.23 16.51 -14.42
CA ARG A 98 17.05 15.30 -14.55
C ARG A 98 16.37 14.14 -13.85
N ILE A 99 16.65 12.92 -14.30
CA ILE A 99 16.12 11.70 -13.69
C ILE A 99 17.30 10.80 -13.31
N SER A 100 17.47 10.50 -12.03
CA SER A 100 18.54 9.60 -11.57
C SER A 100 18.29 8.16 -12.02
N ASP A 101 19.35 7.37 -12.16
CA ASP A 101 19.20 5.93 -12.44
C ASP A 101 18.53 5.20 -11.25
N ALA A 102 18.78 5.67 -10.03
CA ALA A 102 18.13 5.17 -8.82
C ALA A 102 16.60 5.38 -8.88
N ALA A 103 16.13 6.53 -9.38
CA ALA A 103 14.70 6.79 -9.59
C ALA A 103 14.07 5.83 -10.61
N ILE A 104 14.79 5.51 -11.68
CA ILE A 104 14.33 4.54 -12.70
C ILE A 104 14.18 3.15 -12.10
N VAL A 105 15.18 2.70 -11.34
CA VAL A 105 15.14 1.41 -10.63
C VAL A 105 14.00 1.39 -9.61
N ALA A 106 13.86 2.46 -8.82
CA ALA A 106 12.79 2.61 -7.85
C ALA A 106 11.40 2.58 -8.52
N ALA A 107 11.21 3.29 -9.64
CA ALA A 107 9.94 3.31 -10.36
C ALA A 107 9.53 1.91 -10.85
N ALA A 108 10.46 1.12 -11.40
CA ALA A 108 10.18 -0.24 -11.85
C ALA A 108 9.88 -1.17 -10.66
N THR A 109 10.70 -1.13 -9.60
CA THR A 109 10.58 -2.05 -8.45
C THR A 109 9.38 -1.71 -7.56
N LEU A 110 9.19 -0.43 -7.20
CA LEU A 110 8.08 -0.02 -6.35
C LEU A 110 6.74 -0.15 -7.06
N SER A 111 6.67 0.16 -8.38
CA SER A 111 5.42 -0.03 -9.12
C SER A 111 5.03 -1.50 -9.20
N GLN A 112 5.98 -2.40 -9.47
CA GLN A 112 5.72 -3.84 -9.50
C GLN A 112 5.21 -4.34 -8.15
N ARG A 113 5.76 -3.85 -7.06
CA ARG A 113 5.46 -4.31 -5.71
C ARG A 113 4.17 -3.73 -5.13
N TYR A 114 3.91 -2.44 -5.34
CA TYR A 114 2.86 -1.73 -4.62
C TYR A 114 1.67 -1.28 -5.49
N ILE A 115 1.79 -1.32 -6.83
CA ILE A 115 0.72 -0.93 -7.75
C ILE A 115 0.22 -2.15 -8.50
N ALA A 116 -0.95 -2.69 -8.07
CA ALA A 116 -1.53 -3.91 -8.63
C ALA A 116 -2.49 -3.68 -9.81
N ASP A 117 -3.02 -2.46 -9.96
CA ASP A 117 -4.12 -2.17 -10.90
C ASP A 117 -3.67 -1.93 -12.35
N ARG A 118 -2.36 -1.89 -12.60
CA ARG A 118 -1.76 -1.63 -13.91
C ARG A 118 -0.59 -2.56 -14.19
N PHE A 119 -0.23 -2.71 -15.44
CA PHE A 119 0.86 -3.57 -15.91
C PHE A 119 2.15 -2.79 -16.13
N LEU A 120 3.30 -3.48 -16.06
CA LEU A 120 4.56 -2.94 -16.56
C LEU A 120 4.55 -2.90 -18.10
N PRO A 121 5.19 -1.93 -18.75
CA PRO A 121 5.99 -0.83 -18.15
C PRO A 121 5.17 0.40 -17.74
N ASP A 122 3.88 0.46 -18.10
CA ASP A 122 3.06 1.68 -18.01
C ASP A 122 3.03 2.29 -16.60
N LYS A 123 2.80 1.46 -15.56
CA LYS A 123 2.78 1.95 -14.17
C LYS A 123 4.12 2.56 -13.71
N ALA A 124 5.24 2.06 -14.21
CA ALA A 124 6.55 2.61 -13.92
C ALA A 124 6.83 3.89 -14.70
N ILE A 125 6.36 3.98 -15.93
CA ILE A 125 6.38 5.21 -16.76
C ILE A 125 5.56 6.30 -16.09
N ASP A 126 4.33 6.00 -15.65
CA ASP A 126 3.46 6.96 -14.95
C ASP A 126 4.11 7.51 -13.68
N LEU A 127 4.84 6.68 -12.91
CA LEU A 127 5.58 7.12 -11.72
C LEU A 127 6.69 8.12 -12.06
N ILE A 128 7.47 7.85 -13.10
CA ILE A 128 8.51 8.78 -13.55
C ILE A 128 7.89 10.09 -14.03
N ASP A 129 6.81 10.01 -14.81
CA ASP A 129 6.10 11.19 -15.34
C ASP A 129 5.54 12.06 -14.20
N GLU A 130 4.84 11.46 -13.23
CA GLU A 130 4.26 12.19 -12.09
C GLU A 130 5.37 12.77 -11.18
N SER A 131 6.46 12.01 -10.92
CA SER A 131 7.58 12.49 -10.11
C SER A 131 8.30 13.66 -10.78
N ALA A 132 8.54 13.57 -12.09
CA ALA A 132 9.14 14.65 -12.88
C ALA A 132 8.22 15.90 -12.97
N SER A 133 6.91 15.69 -13.14
CA SER A 133 5.91 16.77 -13.13
C SER A 133 5.86 17.47 -11.78
N ARG A 134 5.92 16.72 -10.69
CA ARG A 134 5.92 17.28 -9.33
C ARG A 134 7.16 18.10 -9.07
N LEU A 135 8.35 17.57 -9.38
CA LEU A 135 9.60 18.28 -9.22
C LEU A 135 9.61 19.57 -10.06
N LYS A 136 9.08 19.54 -11.27
CA LYS A 136 8.91 20.75 -12.09
C LYS A 136 8.03 21.81 -11.41
N ILE A 137 6.92 21.39 -10.79
CA ILE A 137 6.06 22.31 -10.04
C ILE A 137 6.80 22.89 -8.84
N GLU A 138 7.62 22.08 -8.14
CA GLU A 138 8.45 22.54 -7.03
C GLU A 138 9.50 23.57 -7.48
N ILE A 139 10.17 23.35 -8.63
CA ILE A 139 11.10 24.31 -9.23
C ILE A 139 10.39 25.60 -9.64
N ASP A 140 9.18 25.49 -10.17
CA ASP A 140 8.40 26.65 -10.61
C ASP A 140 7.75 27.41 -9.46
N SER A 141 7.52 26.79 -8.30
CA SER A 141 6.95 27.38 -7.10
C SER A 141 8.03 27.99 -6.20
N MET A 142 7.63 28.90 -5.34
CA MET A 142 8.54 29.47 -4.35
C MET A 142 8.83 28.44 -3.24
N PRO A 143 10.12 28.23 -2.86
CA PRO A 143 10.50 27.33 -1.78
C PRO A 143 9.81 27.64 -0.46
N THR A 144 9.51 26.59 0.31
CA THR A 144 8.83 26.70 1.62
C THR A 144 9.57 27.57 2.61
N GLU A 145 10.90 27.55 2.59
CA GLU A 145 11.75 28.37 3.46
C GLU A 145 11.55 29.87 3.21
N ILE A 146 11.34 30.27 1.96
CA ILE A 146 11.05 31.68 1.62
C ILE A 146 9.63 32.04 2.05
N ASP A 147 8.65 31.16 1.81
CA ASP A 147 7.26 31.38 2.21
C ASP A 147 7.11 31.50 3.73
N GLU A 148 7.82 30.71 4.52
CA GLU A 148 7.86 30.81 5.98
C GLU A 148 8.41 32.15 6.47
N VAL A 149 9.51 32.62 5.88
CA VAL A 149 10.10 33.93 6.21
C VAL A 149 9.13 35.05 5.83
N GLU A 150 8.50 34.97 4.66
CA GLU A 150 7.49 35.97 4.23
C GLU A 150 6.27 36.00 5.15
N ARG A 151 5.76 34.85 5.56
CA ARG A 151 4.64 34.78 6.53
C ARG A 151 5.04 35.41 7.86
N ARG A 152 6.27 35.16 8.32
CA ARG A 152 6.77 35.79 9.55
C ARG A 152 6.88 37.30 9.41
N ILE A 153 7.37 37.82 8.28
CA ILE A 153 7.41 39.24 7.97
C ILE A 153 5.99 39.82 8.01
N GLN A 154 5.02 39.19 7.34
CA GLN A 154 3.63 39.65 7.35
C GLN A 154 3.03 39.68 8.77
N GLN A 155 3.28 38.66 9.59
CA GLN A 155 2.82 38.66 11.00
C GLN A 155 3.38 39.82 11.79
N LEU A 156 4.69 40.08 11.70
CA LEU A 156 5.35 41.20 12.38
C LEU A 156 4.90 42.56 11.86
N GLU A 157 4.62 42.68 10.55
CA GLU A 157 4.05 43.91 10.00
C GLU A 157 2.65 44.20 10.57
N ILE A 158 1.80 43.18 10.68
CA ILE A 158 0.47 43.32 11.30
C ILE A 158 0.62 43.74 12.79
N GLU A 159 1.53 43.08 13.53
CA GLU A 159 1.81 43.43 14.93
C GLU A 159 2.32 44.87 15.05
N ARG A 160 3.27 45.28 14.20
CA ARG A 160 3.78 46.66 14.15
C ARG A 160 2.67 47.67 13.90
N GLU A 161 1.77 47.43 12.93
CA GLU A 161 0.65 48.32 12.66
C GLU A 161 -0.37 48.38 13.81
N ALA A 162 -0.58 47.29 14.53
CA ALA A 162 -1.41 47.28 15.73
C ALA A 162 -0.81 48.16 16.86
N LEU A 163 0.49 47.99 17.13
CA LEU A 163 1.24 48.71 18.15
C LEU A 163 1.42 50.22 17.85
N LYS A 164 1.31 50.66 16.59
CA LYS A 164 1.31 52.08 16.25
C LYS A 164 0.15 52.88 16.89
N LYS A 165 -0.94 52.20 17.20
CA LYS A 165 -2.14 52.83 17.80
C LYS A 165 -2.03 52.96 19.32
N GLU A 166 -1.08 52.25 19.95
CA GLU A 166 -0.82 52.29 21.40
C GLU A 166 0.24 53.33 21.71
N ARG A 167 0.16 53.96 22.91
CA ARG A 167 1.03 55.08 23.32
C ARG A 167 1.88 54.80 24.57
N ASP A 168 1.76 53.61 25.14
CA ASP A 168 2.53 53.18 26.30
C ASP A 168 4.00 52.88 25.95
N ASP A 169 4.89 52.97 26.92
CA ASP A 169 6.32 52.80 26.71
C ASP A 169 6.70 51.34 26.39
N ALA A 170 5.94 50.37 26.90
CA ALA A 170 6.14 48.94 26.57
C ALA A 170 5.89 48.66 25.08
N SER A 171 4.82 49.23 24.51
CA SER A 171 4.49 49.11 23.08
C SER A 171 5.53 49.80 22.19
N LYS A 172 6.18 50.87 22.63
CA LYS A 172 7.29 51.50 21.90
C LYS A 172 8.51 50.57 21.85
N VAL A 173 8.95 50.02 23.00
CA VAL A 173 10.07 49.09 23.06
C VAL A 173 9.81 47.84 22.22
N ARG A 174 8.61 47.29 22.30
CA ARG A 174 8.23 46.13 21.44
C ARG A 174 8.28 46.46 19.98
N ARG A 175 7.84 47.67 19.58
CA ARG A 175 7.89 48.12 18.18
C ARG A 175 9.32 48.25 17.67
N ASP A 176 10.24 48.79 18.46
CA ASP A 176 11.66 48.95 18.11
C ASP A 176 12.31 47.55 17.90
N VAL A 177 11.96 46.56 18.72
CA VAL A 177 12.39 45.17 18.53
C VAL A 177 11.84 44.57 17.23
N ILE A 178 10.54 44.78 16.97
CA ILE A 178 9.91 44.29 15.71
C ILE A 178 10.54 44.96 14.50
N GLU A 179 10.88 46.24 14.54
CA GLU A 179 11.52 46.93 13.43
C GLU A 179 12.91 46.37 13.14
N ALA A 180 13.69 46.00 14.19
CA ALA A 180 14.97 45.32 14.01
C ALA A 180 14.82 43.91 13.42
N GLU A 181 13.88 43.11 13.95
CA GLU A 181 13.55 41.76 13.44
C GLU A 181 13.08 41.82 11.99
N LEU A 182 12.24 42.78 11.62
CA LEU A 182 11.77 43.00 10.25
C LEU A 182 12.91 43.36 9.29
N ALA A 183 13.86 44.19 9.73
CA ALA A 183 15.01 44.56 8.89
C ALA A 183 15.86 43.31 8.55
N GLU A 184 16.17 42.52 9.57
CA GLU A 184 16.93 41.25 9.40
C GLU A 184 16.19 40.24 8.49
N LEU A 185 14.91 40.02 8.77
CA LEU A 185 14.11 39.10 7.96
C LEU A 185 13.93 39.54 6.50
N ASN A 186 13.77 40.85 6.27
CA ASN A 186 13.66 41.39 4.89
C ASN A 186 14.97 41.25 4.13
N GLU A 187 16.13 41.48 4.78
CA GLU A 187 17.45 41.25 4.19
C GLU A 187 17.61 39.78 3.81
N ARG A 188 17.36 38.88 4.73
CA ARG A 188 17.40 37.43 4.53
C ARG A 188 16.44 36.96 3.42
N ALA A 189 15.20 37.43 3.42
CA ALA A 189 14.23 37.10 2.37
C ALA A 189 14.69 37.64 1.00
N GLY A 190 15.33 38.80 0.95
CA GLY A 190 15.89 39.38 -0.26
C GLY A 190 17.02 38.53 -0.84
N GLU A 191 17.95 38.10 0.00
CA GLU A 191 19.05 37.21 -0.38
C GLU A 191 18.54 35.83 -0.90
N MET A 192 17.62 35.22 -0.15
CA MET A 192 17.05 33.94 -0.53
C MET A 192 16.28 34.03 -1.86
N LYS A 193 15.49 35.08 -2.07
CA LYS A 193 14.78 35.29 -3.34
C LYS A 193 15.73 35.52 -4.52
N ALA A 194 16.76 36.32 -4.34
CA ALA A 194 17.74 36.59 -5.40
C ALA A 194 18.44 35.29 -5.79
N ARG A 195 18.81 34.47 -4.81
CA ARG A 195 19.41 33.17 -5.04
C ARG A 195 18.48 32.20 -5.76
N TRP A 196 17.25 32.03 -5.29
CA TRP A 196 16.22 31.23 -5.94
C TRP A 196 16.00 31.64 -7.39
N GLN A 197 15.90 32.97 -7.67
CA GLN A 197 15.72 33.46 -9.04
C GLN A 197 16.93 33.17 -9.93
N ASN A 198 18.16 33.23 -9.41
CA ASN A 198 19.37 32.88 -10.15
C ASN A 198 19.44 31.39 -10.48
N GLU A 199 19.13 30.50 -9.51
CA GLU A 199 19.06 29.06 -9.71
C GLU A 199 17.96 28.69 -10.74
N LYS A 200 16.76 29.24 -10.57
CA LYS A 200 15.63 29.05 -11.51
C LYS A 200 15.98 29.52 -12.93
N GLY A 201 16.66 30.66 -13.03
CA GLY A 201 17.13 31.19 -14.33
C GLY A 201 18.14 30.28 -15.00
N ALA A 202 19.10 29.72 -14.25
CA ALA A 202 20.09 28.78 -14.76
C ALA A 202 19.44 27.46 -15.22
N ILE A 203 18.52 26.89 -14.43
CA ILE A 203 17.75 25.69 -14.81
C ILE A 203 16.92 25.95 -16.08
N GLY A 204 16.29 27.12 -16.18
CA GLY A 204 15.55 27.52 -17.38
C GLY A 204 16.42 27.59 -18.64
N ALA A 205 17.63 28.16 -18.52
CA ALA A 205 18.60 28.24 -19.62
C ALA A 205 19.07 26.85 -20.08
N ILE A 206 19.35 25.93 -19.14
CA ILE A 206 19.70 24.53 -19.45
C ILE A 206 18.57 23.86 -20.24
N LYS A 207 17.34 24.02 -19.78
CA LYS A 207 16.16 23.44 -20.42
C LYS A 207 15.98 23.95 -21.86
N GLU A 208 16.09 25.25 -22.09
CA GLU A 208 15.98 25.83 -23.43
C GLU A 208 17.09 25.37 -24.37
N ALA A 209 18.33 25.27 -23.84
CA ALA A 209 19.45 24.77 -24.61
C ALA A 209 19.28 23.29 -24.98
N LYS A 210 18.85 22.43 -24.06
CA LYS A 210 18.54 21.01 -24.33
C LYS A 210 17.40 20.83 -25.33
N ALA A 211 16.33 21.63 -25.25
CA ALA A 211 15.23 21.57 -26.21
C ALA A 211 15.68 21.94 -27.64
N ARG A 212 16.55 22.97 -27.78
CA ARG A 212 17.14 23.32 -29.07
C ARG A 212 18.09 22.24 -29.60
N LEU A 213 18.85 21.61 -28.74
CA LEU A 213 19.75 20.50 -29.08
C LEU A 213 18.95 19.30 -29.61
N GLU A 214 17.87 18.91 -28.95
CA GLU A 214 17.00 17.81 -29.39
C GLU A 214 16.32 18.11 -30.73
N GLU A 215 15.88 19.34 -30.94
CA GLU A 215 15.30 19.74 -32.24
C GLU A 215 16.34 19.66 -33.34
N ALA A 216 17.59 20.12 -33.08
CA ALA A 216 18.68 20.01 -34.04
C ALA A 216 19.03 18.55 -34.38
N HIS A 217 19.00 17.64 -33.40
CA HIS A 217 19.16 16.20 -33.63
C HIS A 217 18.04 15.63 -34.50
N ARG A 218 16.79 15.96 -34.19
CA ARG A 218 15.62 15.51 -34.98
C ARG A 218 15.66 16.06 -36.43
N GLU A 219 16.07 17.31 -36.60
CA GLU A 219 16.25 17.88 -37.95
C GLU A 219 17.40 17.18 -38.71
N ALA A 220 18.53 16.87 -38.03
CA ALA A 220 19.63 16.16 -38.66
C ALA A 220 19.22 14.76 -39.13
N GLU A 221 18.47 14.01 -38.32
CA GLU A 221 17.94 12.70 -38.69
C GLU A 221 16.91 12.77 -39.84
N ARG A 222 16.09 13.84 -39.91
CA ARG A 222 15.19 14.06 -41.02
C ARG A 222 15.94 14.35 -42.31
N ALA A 223 16.92 15.26 -42.25
CA ALA A 223 17.76 15.58 -43.39
C ALA A 223 18.53 14.36 -43.92
N GLU A 224 19.03 13.48 -43.05
CA GLU A 224 19.65 12.22 -43.47
C GLU A 224 18.64 11.28 -44.16
N ARG A 225 17.43 11.15 -43.65
CA ARG A 225 16.37 10.34 -44.29
C ARG A 225 15.92 10.89 -45.63
N ASP A 226 15.90 12.23 -45.78
CA ASP A 226 15.54 12.94 -47.01
C ASP A 226 16.73 13.03 -47.98
N ALA A 227 17.90 12.46 -47.65
CA ALA A 227 19.15 12.49 -48.37
C ALA A 227 19.73 13.92 -48.60
N ASP A 228 19.35 14.90 -47.75
CA ASP A 228 19.94 16.22 -47.69
C ASP A 228 21.20 16.23 -46.81
N LEU A 229 22.28 15.69 -47.39
CA LEU A 229 23.55 15.51 -46.68
C LEU A 229 24.22 16.85 -46.32
N GLU A 230 23.93 17.94 -47.07
CA GLU A 230 24.50 19.25 -46.77
C GLU A 230 23.87 19.83 -45.52
N ARG A 231 22.56 19.75 -45.37
CA ARG A 231 21.84 20.19 -44.17
C ARG A 231 22.21 19.33 -42.97
N ALA A 232 22.26 18.02 -43.13
CA ALA A 232 22.66 17.09 -42.07
C ALA A 232 24.09 17.38 -41.57
N ALA A 233 25.05 17.62 -42.48
CA ALA A 233 26.43 17.94 -42.12
C ALA A 233 26.53 19.28 -41.37
N LYS A 234 25.78 20.31 -41.82
CA LYS A 234 25.76 21.63 -41.17
C LYS A 234 25.23 21.55 -39.73
N LEU A 235 24.15 20.77 -39.52
CA LEU A 235 23.60 20.56 -38.18
C LEU A 235 24.58 19.75 -37.32
N ARG A 236 25.08 18.62 -37.81
CA ARG A 236 25.90 17.67 -37.02
C ARG A 236 27.28 18.19 -36.67
N TYR A 237 27.93 18.94 -37.57
CA TYR A 237 29.30 19.44 -37.34
C TYR A 237 29.36 20.91 -37.00
N GLY A 238 28.27 21.67 -37.18
CA GLY A 238 28.21 23.09 -36.89
C GLY A 238 27.34 23.45 -35.69
N GLU A 239 26.04 23.21 -35.79
CA GLU A 239 25.08 23.68 -34.78
C GLU A 239 25.05 22.82 -33.51
N ILE A 240 24.99 21.47 -33.61
CA ILE A 240 24.93 20.57 -32.49
C ILE A 240 26.11 20.72 -31.51
N PRO A 241 27.38 20.74 -31.96
CA PRO A 241 28.50 20.93 -31.04
C PRO A 241 28.50 22.30 -30.32
N GLY A 242 27.88 23.31 -30.93
CA GLY A 242 27.69 24.62 -30.31
C GLY A 242 26.66 24.57 -29.17
N LEU A 243 25.54 23.89 -29.40
CA LEU A 243 24.49 23.71 -28.42
C LEU A 243 24.92 22.79 -27.26
N GLU A 244 25.71 21.75 -27.54
CA GLU A 244 26.30 20.89 -26.51
C GLU A 244 27.20 21.67 -25.55
N ARG A 245 28.01 22.60 -26.10
CA ARG A 245 28.86 23.50 -25.26
C ARG A 245 28.00 24.45 -24.43
N GLU A 246 26.94 25.02 -25.03
CA GLU A 246 26.02 25.90 -24.30
C GLU A 246 25.34 25.18 -23.13
N VAL A 247 24.96 23.92 -23.31
CA VAL A 247 24.42 23.08 -22.22
C VAL A 247 25.47 22.88 -21.14
N ALA A 248 26.70 22.47 -21.50
CA ALA A 248 27.78 22.23 -20.56
C ALA A 248 28.17 23.50 -19.77
N ASP A 249 28.23 24.66 -20.43
CA ASP A 249 28.52 25.94 -19.78
C ASP A 249 27.45 26.35 -18.77
N ASN A 250 26.17 26.14 -19.11
CA ASN A 250 25.06 26.43 -18.19
C ASN A 250 25.02 25.45 -17.01
N GLU A 251 25.33 24.16 -17.23
CA GLU A 251 25.45 23.16 -16.15
C GLU A 251 26.62 23.49 -15.21
N ALA A 252 27.77 23.92 -15.74
CA ALA A 252 28.89 24.37 -14.92
C ALA A 252 28.55 25.60 -14.08
N ARG A 253 27.84 26.58 -14.67
CA ARG A 253 27.35 27.76 -13.95
C ARG A 253 26.38 27.41 -12.81
N LEU A 254 25.49 26.46 -13.02
CA LEU A 254 24.58 25.99 -11.98
C LEU A 254 25.34 25.28 -10.85
N ALA A 255 26.35 24.46 -11.20
CA ALA A 255 27.22 23.81 -10.22
C ALA A 255 28.01 24.81 -9.36
N GLU A 256 28.48 25.93 -9.94
CA GLU A 256 29.10 27.03 -9.20
C GLU A 256 28.16 27.69 -8.20
N LEU A 257 26.89 27.94 -8.61
CA LEU A 257 25.85 28.49 -7.74
C LEU A 257 25.55 27.58 -6.54
N HIS A 258 25.59 26.25 -6.75
CA HIS A 258 25.39 25.28 -5.67
C HIS A 258 26.60 25.18 -4.72
N ALA A 259 27.83 25.40 -5.21
CA ALA A 259 29.04 25.36 -4.38
C ALA A 259 29.09 26.51 -3.36
N ASP A 260 28.54 27.67 -3.68
CA ASP A 260 28.59 28.89 -2.86
C ASP A 260 27.59 28.92 -1.69
N GLY A 261 26.82 27.86 -1.42
CA GLY A 261 25.94 27.89 -0.25
C GLY A 261 24.83 26.81 -0.20
N GLY A 262 24.93 25.73 -0.94
CA GLY A 262 23.92 24.64 -1.02
C GLY A 262 22.83 24.94 -2.05
N SER A 263 22.14 23.94 -2.57
CA SER A 263 21.03 24.09 -3.51
C SER A 263 19.74 24.43 -2.79
N MET A 264 18.99 25.41 -3.28
CA MET A 264 17.61 25.69 -2.85
C MET A 264 16.59 24.91 -3.68
N LEU A 265 16.96 24.49 -4.90
CA LEU A 265 16.12 23.73 -5.80
C LEU A 265 16.78 22.38 -6.14
N THR A 266 16.03 21.32 -5.96
CA THR A 266 16.43 19.99 -6.48
C THR A 266 16.07 19.95 -7.96
N GLU A 267 17.03 19.61 -8.82
CA GLU A 267 16.79 19.50 -10.28
C GLU A 267 16.75 18.06 -10.78
N GLU A 268 16.98 17.10 -9.91
CA GLU A 268 17.07 15.68 -10.24
C GLU A 268 16.01 14.89 -9.48
N VAL A 269 15.20 14.13 -10.20
CA VAL A 269 14.25 13.17 -9.63
C VAL A 269 15.03 12.05 -8.97
N THR A 270 14.82 11.85 -7.69
CA THR A 270 15.46 10.83 -6.87
C THR A 270 14.55 9.63 -6.64
N GLU A 271 15.07 8.56 -6.05
CA GLU A 271 14.25 7.43 -5.61
C GLU A 271 13.24 7.83 -4.53
N GLU A 272 13.56 8.84 -3.71
CA GLU A 272 12.67 9.36 -2.68
C GLU A 272 11.46 10.07 -3.28
N ASP A 273 11.64 10.83 -4.36
CA ASP A 273 10.54 11.48 -5.07
C ASP A 273 9.57 10.44 -5.65
N VAL A 274 10.10 9.37 -6.24
CA VAL A 274 9.30 8.24 -6.71
C VAL A 274 8.56 7.57 -5.55
N ALA A 275 9.24 7.32 -4.43
CA ALA A 275 8.61 6.74 -3.24
C ALA A 275 7.51 7.64 -2.67
N GLN A 276 7.66 8.97 -2.71
CA GLN A 276 6.62 9.92 -2.30
C GLN A 276 5.37 9.83 -3.19
N VAL A 277 5.52 9.65 -4.51
CA VAL A 277 4.39 9.45 -5.41
C VAL A 277 3.70 8.12 -5.13
N VAL A 278 4.46 7.03 -4.95
CA VAL A 278 3.92 5.73 -4.55
C VAL A 278 3.19 5.82 -3.22
N ALA A 279 3.76 6.51 -2.23
CA ALA A 279 3.13 6.73 -0.93
C ALA A 279 1.77 7.47 -1.05
N LYS A 280 1.71 8.49 -1.91
CA LYS A 280 0.47 9.23 -2.19
C LYS A 280 -0.60 8.34 -2.84
N TRP A 281 -0.22 7.44 -3.74
CA TRP A 281 -1.16 6.55 -4.43
C TRP A 281 -1.62 5.37 -3.57
N THR A 282 -0.72 4.82 -2.76
CA THR A 282 -0.96 3.59 -1.98
C THR A 282 -1.32 3.84 -0.52
N GLY A 283 -0.96 5.02 0.02
CA GLY A 283 -1.08 5.33 1.44
C GLY A 283 0.03 4.74 2.33
N ILE A 284 1.07 4.12 1.73
CA ILE A 284 2.20 3.53 2.48
C ILE A 284 3.23 4.62 2.81
N PRO A 285 3.72 4.74 4.06
CA PRO A 285 4.71 5.76 4.42
C PRO A 285 6.02 5.64 3.63
N VAL A 286 6.60 6.76 3.20
CA VAL A 286 7.85 6.82 2.42
C VAL A 286 9.00 6.09 3.11
N SER A 287 9.15 6.28 4.43
CA SER A 287 10.20 5.62 5.22
C SER A 287 10.16 4.09 5.11
N ARG A 288 8.97 3.50 4.99
CA ARG A 288 8.80 2.06 4.78
C ARG A 288 9.12 1.63 3.35
N LEU A 289 8.85 2.48 2.35
CA LEU A 289 9.16 2.20 0.95
C LEU A 289 10.67 2.22 0.67
N MET A 290 11.40 3.09 1.38
CA MET A 290 12.85 3.28 1.20
C MET A 290 13.70 2.30 2.00
N GLU A 291 13.11 1.59 2.96
CA GLU A 291 13.86 0.62 3.76
C GLU A 291 14.26 -0.61 2.94
N GLY A 292 15.55 -0.92 2.93
CA GLY A 292 16.08 -2.07 2.20
C GLY A 292 15.48 -3.41 2.68
N GLU A 293 15.05 -4.26 1.75
CA GLU A 293 14.46 -5.57 2.09
C GLU A 293 15.39 -6.45 2.93
N VAL A 294 16.68 -6.38 2.66
CA VAL A 294 17.69 -7.18 3.39
C VAL A 294 17.77 -6.75 4.85
N GLU A 295 17.77 -5.43 5.10
CA GLU A 295 17.82 -4.87 6.45
C GLU A 295 16.54 -5.19 7.23
N LYS A 296 15.37 -5.05 6.58
CA LYS A 296 14.10 -5.50 7.15
C LYS A 296 14.15 -6.96 7.60
N LEU A 297 14.62 -7.86 6.74
CA LEU A 297 14.67 -9.30 7.03
C LEU A 297 15.66 -9.67 8.13
N ILE A 298 16.74 -8.90 8.31
CA ILE A 298 17.69 -9.12 9.41
C ILE A 298 17.01 -8.85 10.76
N HIS A 299 16.26 -7.74 10.88
CA HIS A 299 15.57 -7.32 12.11
C HIS A 299 14.13 -7.83 12.23
N MET A 300 13.75 -8.82 11.42
CA MET A 300 12.37 -9.32 11.35
C MET A 300 11.85 -9.84 12.69
N GLU A 301 12.65 -10.64 13.41
CA GLU A 301 12.26 -11.23 14.68
C GLU A 301 11.98 -10.16 15.73
N GLU A 302 12.85 -9.15 15.85
CA GLU A 302 12.70 -8.03 16.77
C GLU A 302 11.38 -7.27 16.53
N ARG A 303 11.09 -6.96 15.29
CA ARG A 303 9.85 -6.26 14.91
C ARG A 303 8.60 -7.09 15.12
N LEU A 304 8.66 -8.39 14.86
CA LEU A 304 7.52 -9.28 15.15
C LEU A 304 7.26 -9.39 16.65
N HIS A 305 8.31 -9.36 17.49
CA HIS A 305 8.20 -9.35 18.94
C HIS A 305 7.59 -8.06 19.53
N GLU A 306 7.63 -6.94 18.82
CA GLU A 306 6.91 -5.70 19.22
C GLU A 306 5.39 -5.92 19.29
N ARG A 307 4.85 -6.87 18.52
CA ARG A 307 3.41 -7.16 18.44
C ARG A 307 3.02 -8.51 19.01
N VAL A 308 3.85 -9.51 18.83
CA VAL A 308 3.58 -10.89 19.26
C VAL A 308 4.43 -11.21 20.47
N ILE A 309 3.78 -11.32 21.61
CA ILE A 309 4.44 -11.59 22.88
C ILE A 309 4.58 -13.09 23.10
N GLY A 310 5.78 -13.51 23.50
CA GLY A 310 6.14 -14.91 23.57
C GLY A 310 6.26 -15.55 22.18
N GLN A 311 6.12 -16.86 22.09
CA GLN A 311 6.13 -17.61 20.82
C GLN A 311 7.45 -17.48 20.04
N ASP A 312 8.59 -17.41 20.73
CA ASP A 312 9.91 -17.14 20.14
C ASP A 312 10.27 -18.20 19.08
N GLU A 313 9.95 -19.48 19.32
CA GLU A 313 10.16 -20.57 18.35
C GLU A 313 9.32 -20.37 17.09
N ALA A 314 8.06 -19.95 17.25
CA ALA A 314 7.15 -19.72 16.14
C ALA A 314 7.62 -18.55 15.27
N ILE A 315 8.06 -17.46 15.89
CA ILE A 315 8.59 -16.28 15.19
C ILE A 315 9.87 -16.63 14.45
N SER A 316 10.81 -17.33 15.10
CA SER A 316 12.06 -17.75 14.48
C SER A 316 11.86 -18.72 13.32
N ALA A 317 10.94 -19.69 13.43
CA ALA A 317 10.63 -20.62 12.34
C ALA A 317 10.12 -19.89 11.10
N VAL A 318 9.15 -18.99 11.27
CA VAL A 318 8.59 -18.17 10.18
C VAL A 318 9.65 -17.25 9.59
N ALA A 319 10.44 -16.54 10.42
CA ALA A 319 11.48 -15.63 9.96
C ALA A 319 12.54 -16.37 9.12
N ASN A 320 12.98 -17.55 9.56
CA ASN A 320 13.97 -18.34 8.83
C ASN A 320 13.42 -18.88 7.50
N ALA A 321 12.16 -19.30 7.43
CA ALA A 321 11.55 -19.75 6.20
C ALA A 321 11.43 -18.60 5.18
N LEU A 322 11.01 -17.41 5.62
CA LEU A 322 10.91 -16.23 4.77
C LEU A 322 12.29 -15.71 4.32
N ARG A 323 13.31 -15.75 5.18
CA ARG A 323 14.69 -15.44 4.79
C ARG A 323 15.20 -16.38 3.70
N ARG A 324 14.96 -17.72 3.83
CA ARG A 324 15.33 -18.69 2.79
C ARG A 324 14.66 -18.40 1.45
N SER A 325 13.37 -18.10 1.46
CA SER A 325 12.62 -17.76 0.26
C SER A 325 13.17 -16.49 -0.42
N ARG A 326 13.38 -15.42 0.34
CA ARG A 326 13.89 -14.15 -0.18
C ARG A 326 15.37 -14.19 -0.60
N ALA A 327 16.14 -15.10 -0.04
CA ALA A 327 17.52 -15.36 -0.48
C ALA A 327 17.60 -16.16 -1.79
N GLY A 328 16.46 -16.50 -2.42
CA GLY A 328 16.42 -17.28 -3.67
C GLY A 328 16.77 -18.77 -3.48
N LEU A 329 16.71 -19.27 -2.25
CA LEU A 329 17.00 -20.67 -1.93
C LEU A 329 15.77 -21.58 -2.01
N SER A 330 14.59 -21.01 -2.26
CA SER A 330 13.32 -21.72 -2.46
C SER A 330 12.93 -21.70 -3.95
N ASP A 331 12.02 -22.59 -4.34
CA ASP A 331 11.51 -22.66 -5.70
C ASP A 331 10.72 -21.39 -6.06
N PRO A 332 11.11 -20.63 -7.10
CA PRO A 332 10.46 -19.39 -7.49
C PRO A 332 9.03 -19.59 -8.01
N GLY A 333 8.64 -20.81 -8.35
CA GLY A 333 7.30 -21.16 -8.77
C GLY A 333 6.30 -21.35 -7.63
N ARG A 334 6.73 -21.28 -6.34
CA ARG A 334 5.90 -21.53 -5.16
C ARG A 334 5.59 -20.23 -4.41
N PRO A 335 4.59 -20.19 -3.51
CA PRO A 335 4.39 -19.07 -2.58
C PRO A 335 5.66 -18.74 -1.79
N ILE A 336 5.78 -17.51 -1.27
CA ILE A 336 6.92 -17.08 -0.43
C ILE A 336 7.12 -18.01 0.76
N GLY A 337 6.01 -18.51 1.33
CA GLY A 337 6.01 -19.51 2.39
C GLY A 337 4.61 -20.02 2.66
N SER A 338 4.54 -21.28 3.09
CA SER A 338 3.31 -21.97 3.48
C SER A 338 3.46 -22.53 4.89
N PHE A 339 2.62 -22.08 5.81
CA PHE A 339 2.74 -22.39 7.25
C PHE A 339 1.46 -23.00 7.80
N LEU A 340 1.62 -24.02 8.65
CA LEU A 340 0.53 -24.57 9.46
C LEU A 340 0.73 -24.15 10.93
N PHE A 341 -0.11 -23.23 11.42
CA PHE A 341 -0.07 -22.72 12.79
C PHE A 341 -0.96 -23.56 13.70
N LEU A 342 -0.37 -24.30 14.61
CA LEU A 342 -1.03 -25.18 15.57
C LEU A 342 -1.08 -24.56 16.95
N GLY A 343 -2.12 -24.84 17.71
CA GLY A 343 -2.19 -24.48 19.12
C GLY A 343 -3.56 -24.02 19.58
N PRO A 344 -3.73 -23.79 20.88
CA PRO A 344 -5.00 -23.40 21.47
C PRO A 344 -5.47 -22.02 20.97
N THR A 345 -6.72 -21.71 21.23
CA THR A 345 -7.30 -20.40 20.85
C THR A 345 -6.70 -19.30 21.74
N GLY A 346 -6.45 -18.12 21.14
CA GLY A 346 -6.04 -16.92 21.87
C GLY A 346 -4.57 -16.86 22.27
N VAL A 347 -3.69 -17.65 21.64
CA VAL A 347 -2.23 -17.65 21.87
C VAL A 347 -1.43 -16.76 20.93
N GLY A 348 -2.08 -16.11 19.95
CA GLY A 348 -1.41 -15.17 19.04
C GLY A 348 -1.31 -15.59 17.57
N LYS A 349 -1.85 -16.76 17.13
CA LYS A 349 -1.77 -17.23 15.74
C LYS A 349 -2.20 -16.18 14.71
N THR A 350 -3.38 -15.61 14.87
CA THR A 350 -3.92 -14.55 13.99
C THR A 350 -3.14 -13.24 14.12
N GLU A 351 -2.59 -12.94 15.31
CA GLU A 351 -1.81 -11.73 15.52
C GLU A 351 -0.45 -11.81 14.81
N LEU A 352 0.20 -12.99 14.81
CA LEU A 352 1.42 -13.20 14.03
C LEU A 352 1.15 -13.06 12.52
N ALA A 353 0.01 -13.55 12.02
CA ALA A 353 -0.36 -13.35 10.61
C ALA A 353 -0.54 -11.88 10.25
N LYS A 354 -1.15 -11.07 11.14
CA LYS A 354 -1.28 -9.62 10.96
C LYS A 354 0.07 -8.90 11.03
N ALA A 355 0.90 -9.26 12.02
CA ALA A 355 2.24 -8.70 12.15
C ALA A 355 3.09 -9.00 10.91
N LEU A 356 2.97 -10.20 10.33
CA LEU A 356 3.60 -10.57 9.08
C LEU A 356 3.09 -9.75 7.88
N ALA A 357 1.78 -9.54 7.79
CA ALA A 357 1.22 -8.72 6.71
C ALA A 357 1.73 -7.27 6.79
N GLU A 358 1.76 -6.71 7.98
CA GLU A 358 2.32 -5.37 8.20
C GLU A 358 3.83 -5.32 7.91
N PHE A 359 4.57 -6.32 8.36
CA PHE A 359 6.02 -6.39 8.17
C PHE A 359 6.41 -6.58 6.70
N MET A 360 5.78 -7.54 6.00
CA MET A 360 6.13 -7.93 4.64
C MET A 360 5.57 -6.98 3.58
N PHE A 361 4.38 -6.41 3.82
CA PHE A 361 3.61 -5.67 2.83
C PHE A 361 3.16 -4.29 3.33
N ASP A 362 3.77 -3.81 4.41
CA ASP A 362 3.59 -2.48 4.99
C ASP A 362 2.14 -2.11 5.37
N SER A 363 1.25 -3.11 5.46
CA SER A 363 -0.16 -2.91 5.82
C SER A 363 -0.78 -4.17 6.44
N GLU A 364 -1.46 -4.02 7.58
CA GLU A 364 -2.32 -5.09 8.12
C GLU A 364 -3.45 -5.49 7.16
N GLN A 365 -3.88 -4.57 6.30
CA GLN A 365 -4.93 -4.81 5.31
C GLN A 365 -4.44 -5.67 4.13
N ALA A 366 -3.13 -5.91 4.01
CA ALA A 366 -2.57 -6.88 3.08
C ALA A 366 -2.81 -8.33 3.53
N MET A 367 -3.67 -8.55 4.54
CA MET A 367 -4.10 -9.87 4.98
C MET A 367 -5.49 -10.20 4.43
N VAL A 368 -5.58 -11.31 3.69
CA VAL A 368 -6.83 -11.93 3.24
C VAL A 368 -7.20 -13.03 4.24
N ARG A 369 -8.26 -12.83 5.02
CA ARG A 369 -8.70 -13.82 6.00
C ARG A 369 -9.94 -14.56 5.51
N LEU A 370 -9.89 -15.88 5.52
CA LEU A 370 -10.97 -16.79 5.16
C LEU A 370 -11.18 -17.79 6.31
N ASP A 371 -12.40 -17.87 6.82
CA ASP A 371 -12.79 -18.84 7.85
C ASP A 371 -13.26 -20.13 7.16
N MET A 372 -12.51 -21.22 7.37
CA MET A 372 -12.79 -22.48 6.71
C MET A 372 -14.06 -23.18 7.22
N SER A 373 -14.62 -22.73 8.34
CA SER A 373 -15.95 -23.16 8.78
C SER A 373 -17.07 -22.77 7.81
N GLU A 374 -16.87 -21.75 6.96
CA GLU A 374 -17.79 -21.38 5.90
C GLU A 374 -17.67 -22.26 4.65
N TYR A 375 -16.61 -23.09 4.55
CA TYR A 375 -16.26 -23.92 3.40
C TYR A 375 -16.31 -25.43 3.72
N MET A 376 -17.22 -25.83 4.59
CA MET A 376 -17.43 -27.23 5.00
C MET A 376 -18.15 -28.06 3.94
N GLU A 377 -18.93 -27.43 3.05
CA GLU A 377 -19.73 -28.10 2.06
C GLU A 377 -19.16 -27.92 0.64
N LYS A 378 -19.36 -28.94 -0.21
CA LYS A 378 -18.81 -28.94 -1.57
C LYS A 378 -19.20 -27.73 -2.41
N HIS A 379 -20.42 -27.26 -2.29
CA HIS A 379 -20.91 -26.11 -3.07
C HIS A 379 -20.27 -24.77 -2.62
N THR A 380 -19.79 -24.68 -1.38
CA THR A 380 -19.11 -23.46 -0.90
C THR A 380 -17.68 -23.33 -1.42
N VAL A 381 -17.04 -24.43 -1.85
CA VAL A 381 -15.72 -24.41 -2.48
C VAL A 381 -15.73 -23.61 -3.79
N ALA A 382 -16.83 -23.65 -4.54
CA ALA A 382 -17.00 -22.83 -5.74
C ALA A 382 -16.97 -21.31 -5.43
N ARG A 383 -17.37 -20.87 -4.22
CA ARG A 383 -17.24 -19.47 -3.80
C ARG A 383 -15.79 -19.06 -3.55
N LEU A 384 -14.91 -20.02 -3.21
CA LEU A 384 -13.50 -19.75 -2.97
C LEU A 384 -12.74 -19.45 -4.28
N ILE A 385 -13.02 -20.26 -5.33
CA ILE A 385 -12.29 -20.23 -6.61
C ILE A 385 -13.05 -19.45 -7.70
N GLY A 386 -14.37 -19.39 -7.59
CA GLY A 386 -15.32 -18.90 -8.59
C GLY A 386 -16.20 -20.01 -9.14
N ALA A 387 -17.45 -19.68 -9.41
CA ALA A 387 -18.40 -20.63 -10.00
C ALA A 387 -18.10 -20.86 -11.48
N PRO A 388 -18.25 -22.10 -12.00
CA PRO A 388 -18.13 -22.36 -13.44
C PRO A 388 -19.24 -21.66 -14.24
N PRO A 389 -19.04 -21.48 -15.57
CA PRO A 389 -20.06 -20.87 -16.43
C PRO A 389 -21.42 -21.54 -16.30
N GLY A 390 -22.48 -20.72 -16.14
CA GLY A 390 -23.86 -21.20 -16.02
C GLY A 390 -24.34 -21.47 -14.59
N TYR A 391 -23.51 -21.26 -13.57
CA TYR A 391 -23.91 -21.35 -12.16
C TYR A 391 -24.09 -19.97 -11.55
N VAL A 392 -24.96 -19.88 -10.53
CA VAL A 392 -25.19 -18.64 -9.75
C VAL A 392 -23.90 -18.21 -9.07
N GLY A 393 -23.50 -16.93 -9.24
CA GLY A 393 -22.27 -16.38 -8.70
C GLY A 393 -21.07 -16.40 -9.68
N TYR A 394 -21.27 -16.76 -10.95
CA TYR A 394 -20.21 -16.73 -11.97
C TYR A 394 -19.59 -15.33 -12.15
N ASP A 395 -20.42 -14.27 -12.14
CA ASP A 395 -19.97 -12.89 -12.33
C ASP A 395 -19.24 -12.30 -11.12
N GLU A 396 -19.42 -12.88 -9.91
CA GLU A 396 -18.82 -12.37 -8.68
C GLU A 396 -17.34 -12.76 -8.52
N GLY A 397 -16.87 -13.76 -9.28
CA GLY A 397 -15.52 -14.33 -9.13
C GLY A 397 -15.34 -15.12 -7.83
N GLY A 398 -14.17 -15.72 -7.62
CA GLY A 398 -13.87 -16.43 -6.37
C GLY A 398 -13.33 -15.50 -5.30
N GLN A 399 -13.74 -15.68 -4.05
CA GLN A 399 -13.31 -14.82 -2.93
C GLN A 399 -11.78 -14.83 -2.75
N LEU A 400 -11.13 -15.99 -2.84
CA LEU A 400 -9.68 -16.12 -2.75
C LEU A 400 -9.00 -15.58 -4.01
N THR A 401 -9.45 -16.02 -5.19
CA THR A 401 -8.82 -15.66 -6.45
C THR A 401 -8.94 -14.17 -6.77
N GLU A 402 -10.09 -13.55 -6.53
CA GLU A 402 -10.28 -12.10 -6.71
C GLU A 402 -9.49 -11.28 -5.69
N ALA A 403 -9.42 -11.72 -4.42
CA ALA A 403 -8.64 -11.02 -3.40
C ALA A 403 -7.15 -11.00 -3.75
N VAL A 404 -6.58 -12.15 -4.18
CA VAL A 404 -5.17 -12.24 -4.55
C VAL A 404 -4.90 -11.56 -5.89
N ARG A 405 -5.82 -11.63 -6.85
CA ARG A 405 -5.69 -10.91 -8.13
C ARG A 405 -5.60 -9.40 -7.91
N ARG A 406 -6.39 -8.86 -6.98
CA ARG A 406 -6.35 -7.43 -6.64
C ARG A 406 -5.14 -7.04 -5.79
N ARG A 407 -4.65 -7.96 -4.96
CA ARG A 407 -3.49 -7.76 -4.08
C ARG A 407 -2.58 -8.98 -4.13
N PRO A 408 -1.68 -9.06 -5.12
CA PRO A 408 -0.78 -10.21 -5.28
C PRO A 408 0.19 -10.38 -4.10
N TYR A 409 0.53 -9.27 -3.45
CA TYR A 409 1.37 -9.23 -2.26
C TYR A 409 0.49 -9.23 -1.01
N ALA A 410 0.20 -10.41 -0.49
CA ALA A 410 -0.71 -10.59 0.62
C ALA A 410 -0.33 -11.77 1.53
N VAL A 411 -0.73 -11.68 2.80
CA VAL A 411 -0.79 -12.84 3.70
C VAL A 411 -2.19 -13.44 3.60
N ILE A 412 -2.28 -14.69 3.20
CA ILE A 412 -3.53 -15.42 3.11
C ILE A 412 -3.67 -16.26 4.38
N LEU A 413 -4.62 -15.90 5.22
CA LEU A 413 -4.93 -16.62 6.45
C LEU A 413 -6.18 -17.48 6.29
N LEU A 414 -6.00 -18.80 6.29
CA LEU A 414 -7.07 -19.78 6.29
C LEU A 414 -7.28 -20.26 7.74
N ASP A 415 -8.34 -19.76 8.37
CA ASP A 415 -8.61 -20.03 9.79
C ASP A 415 -9.41 -21.34 9.94
N GLU A 416 -9.04 -22.17 10.93
CA GLU A 416 -9.68 -23.47 11.23
C GLU A 416 -9.68 -24.46 10.05
N ILE A 417 -8.51 -24.67 9.43
CA ILE A 417 -8.35 -25.45 8.20
C ILE A 417 -8.88 -26.90 8.33
N GLU A 418 -8.86 -27.49 9.53
CA GLU A 418 -9.40 -28.83 9.79
C GLU A 418 -10.89 -28.97 9.52
N LYS A 419 -11.62 -27.85 9.42
CA LYS A 419 -13.07 -27.85 9.12
C LYS A 419 -13.37 -27.79 7.63
N ALA A 420 -12.37 -27.52 6.78
CA ALA A 420 -12.57 -27.35 5.36
C ALA A 420 -13.00 -28.65 4.66
N HIS A 421 -13.82 -28.49 3.61
CA HIS A 421 -14.16 -29.63 2.73
C HIS A 421 -12.90 -30.19 2.05
N PRO A 422 -12.79 -31.50 1.79
CA PRO A 422 -11.65 -32.12 1.13
C PRO A 422 -11.22 -31.47 -0.21
N ASP A 423 -12.15 -30.90 -0.96
CA ASP A 423 -11.84 -30.22 -2.23
C ASP A 423 -11.07 -28.90 -2.02
N VAL A 424 -11.15 -28.26 -0.85
CA VAL A 424 -10.33 -27.09 -0.49
C VAL A 424 -8.85 -27.49 -0.43
N PHE A 425 -8.55 -28.66 0.16
CA PHE A 425 -7.17 -29.16 0.22
C PHE A 425 -6.59 -29.41 -1.17
N ASN A 426 -7.38 -29.90 -2.13
CA ASN A 426 -6.92 -30.07 -3.50
C ASN A 426 -6.56 -28.75 -4.15
N THR A 427 -7.32 -27.69 -3.87
CA THR A 427 -7.01 -26.32 -4.33
C THR A 427 -5.72 -25.79 -3.69
N LEU A 428 -5.55 -26.01 -2.38
CA LEU A 428 -4.34 -25.58 -1.68
C LEU A 428 -3.09 -26.33 -2.14
N LEU A 429 -3.20 -27.62 -2.45
CA LEU A 429 -2.10 -28.38 -3.04
C LEU A 429 -1.66 -27.77 -4.35
N GLN A 430 -2.58 -27.37 -5.24
CA GLN A 430 -2.24 -26.71 -6.49
C GLN A 430 -1.53 -25.36 -6.24
N ILE A 431 -2.00 -24.57 -5.28
CA ILE A 431 -1.35 -23.30 -4.91
C ILE A 431 0.06 -23.53 -4.39
N MET A 432 0.26 -24.51 -3.48
CA MET A 432 1.56 -24.80 -2.86
C MET A 432 2.56 -25.43 -3.84
N ASP A 433 2.10 -26.17 -4.86
CA ASP A 433 2.97 -26.81 -5.84
C ASP A 433 3.29 -25.89 -7.02
N ASP A 434 2.26 -25.30 -7.64
CA ASP A 434 2.38 -24.54 -8.88
C ASP A 434 2.44 -23.00 -8.65
N GLY A 435 2.20 -22.53 -7.43
CA GLY A 435 2.09 -21.09 -7.09
C GLY A 435 1.04 -20.33 -7.87
N ARG A 436 0.07 -21.03 -8.45
CA ARG A 436 -1.00 -20.45 -9.28
C ARG A 436 -2.30 -21.23 -9.17
N LEU A 437 -3.40 -20.54 -9.41
CA LEU A 437 -4.73 -21.13 -9.42
C LEU A 437 -5.54 -20.57 -10.59
N THR A 438 -6.23 -21.42 -11.34
CA THR A 438 -7.16 -20.99 -12.38
C THR A 438 -8.54 -20.81 -11.78
N ASP A 439 -9.13 -19.61 -11.94
CA ASP A 439 -10.46 -19.30 -11.45
C ASP A 439 -11.58 -19.93 -12.31
N GLY A 440 -12.83 -19.82 -11.83
CA GLY A 440 -14.00 -20.32 -12.54
C GLY A 440 -14.25 -19.64 -13.89
N GLN A 441 -13.58 -18.53 -14.20
CA GLN A 441 -13.66 -17.80 -15.47
C GLN A 441 -12.50 -18.16 -16.42
N GLY A 442 -11.62 -19.08 -16.02
CA GLY A 442 -10.47 -19.51 -16.82
C GLY A 442 -9.25 -18.60 -16.71
N ARG A 443 -9.24 -17.63 -15.79
CA ARG A 443 -8.10 -16.73 -15.57
C ARG A 443 -7.14 -17.37 -14.56
N THR A 444 -5.85 -17.33 -14.86
CA THR A 444 -4.80 -17.82 -13.95
C THR A 444 -4.38 -16.70 -13.00
N VAL A 445 -4.46 -16.96 -11.69
CA VAL A 445 -4.05 -16.05 -10.62
C VAL A 445 -2.75 -16.57 -10.00
N SER A 446 -1.73 -15.72 -9.90
CA SER A 446 -0.44 -16.06 -9.30
C SER A 446 -0.47 -15.85 -7.78
N PHE A 447 0.08 -16.81 -7.04
CA PHE A 447 0.27 -16.79 -5.58
C PHE A 447 1.75 -16.75 -5.18
N THR A 448 2.67 -16.61 -6.13
CA THR A 448 4.12 -16.64 -5.87
C THR A 448 4.60 -15.52 -4.94
N ASN A 449 3.85 -14.41 -4.87
CA ASN A 449 4.14 -13.28 -4.00
C ASN A 449 3.33 -13.30 -2.68
N ALA A 450 2.59 -14.37 -2.41
CA ALA A 450 1.76 -14.51 -1.22
C ALA A 450 2.45 -15.38 -0.15
N VAL A 451 2.11 -15.11 1.12
CA VAL A 451 2.42 -16.00 2.25
C VAL A 451 1.14 -16.71 2.65
N LEU A 452 1.14 -18.03 2.64
CA LEU A 452 -0.02 -18.86 3.01
C LEU A 452 0.09 -19.31 4.46
N ILE A 453 -0.86 -18.93 5.29
CA ILE A 453 -0.94 -19.33 6.70
C ILE A 453 -2.26 -20.07 6.93
N MET A 454 -2.16 -21.27 7.43
CA MET A 454 -3.31 -22.10 7.81
C MET A 454 -3.30 -22.27 9.31
N THR A 455 -4.39 -21.96 10.02
CA THR A 455 -4.47 -22.18 11.45
C THR A 455 -5.29 -23.42 11.75
N SER A 456 -4.88 -24.17 12.77
CA SER A 456 -5.64 -25.32 13.26
C SER A 456 -5.58 -25.41 14.79
N ASN A 457 -6.64 -25.95 15.35
CA ASN A 457 -6.73 -26.30 16.76
C ASN A 457 -6.48 -27.80 17.00
N ALA A 458 -6.11 -28.56 15.96
CA ALA A 458 -5.75 -29.97 16.07
C ALA A 458 -4.56 -30.13 17.04
N GLY A 459 -4.62 -31.10 17.92
CA GLY A 459 -3.58 -31.34 18.93
C GLY A 459 -3.51 -30.32 20.09
N SER A 460 -4.40 -29.34 20.13
CA SER A 460 -4.38 -28.27 21.16
C SER A 460 -4.57 -28.80 22.60
N THR A 461 -5.19 -29.96 22.77
CA THR A 461 -5.35 -30.65 24.06
C THR A 461 -4.06 -31.20 24.64
N GLU A 462 -3.10 -31.53 23.75
CA GLU A 462 -1.78 -32.04 24.16
C GLU A 462 -0.84 -30.90 24.58
N ILE A 463 -1.10 -29.67 24.13
CA ILE A 463 -0.31 -28.48 24.44
C ILE A 463 -0.72 -27.96 25.83
N VAL A 464 -0.15 -28.53 26.88
CA VAL A 464 -0.51 -28.24 28.29
C VAL A 464 0.46 -27.23 28.93
N GLY A 465 1.72 -27.13 28.43
CA GLY A 465 2.80 -26.32 29.03
C GLY A 465 3.05 -24.98 28.35
N GLU A 466 3.99 -24.24 28.93
CA GLU A 466 4.55 -22.98 28.40
C GLU A 466 5.72 -23.25 27.41
N SER A 467 6.09 -24.51 27.19
CA SER A 467 7.11 -24.97 26.23
C SER A 467 6.67 -26.26 25.55
N VAL A 468 7.16 -26.51 24.37
CA VAL A 468 6.90 -27.71 23.57
C VAL A 468 8.13 -28.61 23.66
N ASP A 469 8.01 -29.77 24.36
CA ASP A 469 9.05 -30.78 24.40
C ASP A 469 8.96 -31.75 23.21
N GLU A 470 10.00 -32.58 23.02
CA GLU A 470 10.08 -33.54 21.91
C GLU A 470 8.91 -34.55 21.93
N THR A 471 8.54 -35.03 23.12
CA THR A 471 7.46 -35.99 23.27
C THR A 471 6.08 -35.41 22.95
N MET A 472 5.89 -34.15 23.24
CA MET A 472 4.69 -33.39 22.84
C MET A 472 4.66 -33.17 21.32
N ARG A 473 5.80 -32.85 20.71
CA ARG A 473 5.93 -32.68 19.26
C ARG A 473 5.57 -33.96 18.51
N GLU A 474 6.10 -35.10 18.93
CA GLU A 474 5.78 -36.42 18.36
C GLU A 474 4.26 -36.72 18.43
N ARG A 475 3.62 -36.46 19.56
CA ARG A 475 2.16 -36.68 19.72
C ARG A 475 1.34 -35.73 18.79
N ILE A 476 1.77 -34.49 18.67
CA ILE A 476 1.10 -33.54 17.76
C ILE A 476 1.25 -34.03 16.31
N GLU A 477 2.41 -34.53 15.91
CA GLU A 477 2.63 -35.08 14.57
C GLU A 477 1.74 -36.33 14.31
N GLU A 478 1.57 -37.21 15.29
CA GLU A 478 0.62 -38.34 15.18
C GLU A 478 -0.83 -37.85 14.96
N ILE A 479 -1.26 -36.80 15.69
CA ILE A 479 -2.59 -36.24 15.54
C ILE A 479 -2.74 -35.59 14.15
N LEU A 480 -1.72 -34.86 13.70
CA LEU A 480 -1.74 -34.28 12.36
C LEU A 480 -1.84 -35.34 11.27
N ALA A 481 -1.10 -36.45 11.39
CA ALA A 481 -1.15 -37.55 10.43
C ALA A 481 -2.53 -38.21 10.35
N THR A 482 -3.32 -38.14 11.43
CA THR A 482 -4.71 -38.64 11.45
C THR A 482 -5.71 -37.61 10.95
N THR A 483 -5.42 -36.31 11.10
CA THR A 483 -6.33 -35.19 10.73
C THR A 483 -6.17 -34.78 9.27
N PHE A 484 -4.94 -34.74 8.78
CA PHE A 484 -4.60 -34.27 7.45
C PHE A 484 -3.97 -35.38 6.61
N LYS A 485 -4.17 -35.32 5.30
CA LYS A 485 -3.50 -36.26 4.39
C LYS A 485 -1.99 -36.02 4.39
N PRO A 486 -1.17 -37.09 4.36
CA PRO A 486 0.29 -36.97 4.28
C PRO A 486 0.78 -36.11 3.11
N GLU A 487 0.08 -36.17 1.97
CA GLU A 487 0.37 -35.36 0.79
C GLU A 487 0.30 -33.86 1.09
N PHE A 488 -0.69 -33.43 1.88
CA PHE A 488 -0.85 -32.04 2.28
C PHE A 488 0.26 -31.58 3.24
N LEU A 489 0.54 -32.39 4.28
CA LEU A 489 1.56 -32.05 5.27
C LEU A 489 2.96 -31.93 4.64
N ASN A 490 3.28 -32.76 3.64
CA ASN A 490 4.56 -32.73 2.92
C ASN A 490 4.74 -31.48 2.02
N ARG A 491 3.68 -30.71 1.77
CA ARG A 491 3.72 -29.47 0.97
C ARG A 491 3.80 -28.20 1.81
N VAL A 492 3.51 -28.32 3.09
CA VAL A 492 3.68 -27.21 4.03
C VAL A 492 5.16 -27.02 4.33
N ASP A 493 5.67 -25.80 4.22
CA ASP A 493 7.10 -25.51 4.42
C ASP A 493 7.50 -25.66 5.89
N ASP A 494 6.60 -25.28 6.82
CA ASP A 494 6.86 -25.46 8.23
C ASP A 494 5.56 -25.57 9.06
N THR A 495 5.61 -26.42 10.08
CA THR A 495 4.53 -26.60 11.06
C THR A 495 4.93 -25.92 12.37
N VAL A 496 4.25 -24.82 12.66
CA VAL A 496 4.58 -23.91 13.76
C VAL A 496 3.65 -24.14 14.95
N ILE A 497 4.21 -24.58 16.07
CA ILE A 497 3.44 -24.90 17.28
C ILE A 497 3.45 -23.71 18.24
N PHE A 498 2.27 -23.19 18.55
CA PHE A 498 2.05 -22.13 19.53
C PHE A 498 1.78 -22.70 20.90
N HIS A 499 2.59 -22.37 21.88
CA HIS A 499 2.41 -22.79 23.28
C HIS A 499 1.42 -21.88 24.03
N ARG A 500 1.01 -22.30 25.23
CA ARG A 500 0.15 -21.47 26.10
C ARG A 500 0.94 -20.27 26.61
N LEU A 501 0.23 -19.14 26.75
CA LEU A 501 0.81 -17.91 27.28
C LEU A 501 1.05 -18.02 28.80
N SER A 502 2.22 -17.61 29.24
CA SER A 502 2.55 -17.49 30.66
C SER A 502 1.85 -16.25 31.29
N LYS A 503 1.82 -16.18 32.61
CA LYS A 503 1.33 -14.99 33.30
C LYS A 503 2.15 -13.72 32.98
N ALA A 504 3.46 -13.89 32.75
CA ALA A 504 4.33 -12.80 32.35
C ALA A 504 3.99 -12.31 30.94
N ASP A 505 3.67 -13.23 30.02
CA ASP A 505 3.24 -12.87 28.66
C ASP A 505 1.92 -12.10 28.67
N ILE A 506 0.97 -12.54 29.49
CA ILE A 506 -0.31 -11.84 29.66
C ILE A 506 -0.09 -10.40 30.16
N GLY A 507 0.82 -10.20 31.13
CA GLY A 507 1.19 -8.86 31.60
C GLY A 507 1.73 -7.99 30.46
N ARG A 508 2.65 -8.52 29.66
CA ARG A 508 3.21 -7.81 28.49
C ARG A 508 2.13 -7.50 27.43
N ILE A 509 1.17 -8.40 27.21
CA ILE A 509 0.04 -8.17 26.31
C ILE A 509 -0.87 -7.06 26.83
N VAL A 510 -1.09 -6.98 28.15
CA VAL A 510 -1.83 -5.85 28.77
C VAL A 510 -1.11 -4.54 28.47
N ASP A 511 0.21 -4.47 28.71
CA ASP A 511 1.00 -3.27 28.44
C ASP A 511 0.89 -2.82 26.98
N LEU A 512 1.02 -3.73 26.04
CA LEU A 512 0.90 -3.45 24.61
C LEU A 512 -0.49 -2.92 24.23
N GLN A 513 -1.56 -3.52 24.76
CA GLN A 513 -2.94 -3.07 24.50
C GLN A 513 -3.22 -1.68 25.14
N VAL A 514 -2.67 -1.43 26.31
CA VAL A 514 -2.80 -0.12 27.00
C VAL A 514 -1.98 0.95 26.29
N GLU A 515 -0.77 0.61 25.79
CA GLU A 515 0.05 1.54 25.01
C GLU A 515 -0.65 1.96 23.70
N GLN A 516 -1.31 1.02 23.00
CA GLN A 516 -2.13 1.35 21.82
C GLN A 516 -3.31 2.28 22.16
N LEU A 517 -3.88 2.18 23.37
CA LEU A 517 -4.88 3.10 23.87
C LEU A 517 -4.25 4.45 24.21
N ALA A 518 -3.13 4.45 24.94
CA ALA A 518 -2.40 5.65 25.36
C ALA A 518 -1.95 6.48 24.17
N ALA A 519 -1.51 5.85 23.06
CA ALA A 519 -1.15 6.54 21.83
C ALA A 519 -2.30 7.39 21.28
N ARG A 520 -3.54 6.87 21.29
CA ARG A 520 -4.74 7.62 20.87
C ARG A 520 -5.13 8.75 21.83
N LEU A 521 -4.88 8.56 23.12
CA LEU A 521 -5.18 9.57 24.13
C LEU A 521 -4.14 10.69 24.15
N ARG A 522 -2.89 10.41 23.78
CA ARG A 522 -1.83 11.45 23.60
C ARG A 522 -2.18 12.48 22.53
N GLU A 523 -2.94 12.12 21.50
CA GLU A 523 -3.46 13.09 20.52
C GLU A 523 -4.34 14.17 21.16
N ARG A 524 -4.95 13.86 22.31
CA ARG A 524 -5.72 14.80 23.15
C ARG A 524 -4.90 15.35 24.33
N GLY A 525 -3.61 15.07 24.40
CA GLY A 525 -2.73 15.49 25.47
C GLY A 525 -2.90 14.72 26.79
N ILE A 526 -3.58 13.57 26.77
CA ILE A 526 -3.86 12.77 27.96
C ILE A 526 -2.82 11.65 28.09
N GLU A 527 -2.12 11.59 29.21
CA GLU A 527 -1.18 10.52 29.55
C GLU A 527 -1.84 9.50 30.48
N VAL A 528 -1.67 8.20 30.18
CA VAL A 528 -2.20 7.11 31.01
C VAL A 528 -1.06 6.28 31.56
N GLU A 529 -0.94 6.23 32.90
CA GLU A 529 -0.02 5.36 33.62
C GLU A 529 -0.76 4.20 34.26
N LEU A 530 -0.33 2.97 34.00
CA LEU A 530 -0.88 1.76 34.62
C LEU A 530 0.03 1.27 35.76
N SER A 531 -0.52 1.08 36.97
CA SER A 531 0.24 0.45 38.05
C SER A 531 0.41 -1.06 37.84
N ASP A 532 1.40 -1.66 38.50
CA ASP A 532 1.62 -3.10 38.44
C ASP A 532 0.42 -3.91 38.94
N ASP A 533 -0.26 -3.41 39.99
CA ASP A 533 -1.47 -4.05 40.53
C ASP A 533 -2.63 -4.00 39.53
N ALA A 534 -2.80 -2.88 38.84
CA ALA A 534 -3.81 -2.72 37.78
C ALA A 534 -3.51 -3.64 36.58
N ARG A 535 -2.22 -3.76 36.19
CA ARG A 535 -1.77 -4.69 35.15
C ARG A 535 -2.11 -6.16 35.51
N VAL A 536 -1.77 -6.58 36.72
CA VAL A 536 -2.05 -7.93 37.23
C VAL A 536 -3.56 -8.18 37.29
N LEU A 537 -4.34 -7.21 37.74
CA LEU A 537 -5.81 -7.30 37.79
C LEU A 537 -6.40 -7.49 36.39
N LEU A 538 -6.01 -6.65 35.42
CA LEU A 538 -6.47 -6.77 34.02
C LEU A 538 -6.07 -8.10 33.40
N GLY A 539 -4.83 -8.54 33.64
CA GLY A 539 -4.32 -9.82 33.17
C GLY A 539 -5.13 -11.00 33.72
N ASN A 540 -5.41 -11.00 35.04
CA ASN A 540 -6.19 -12.06 35.68
C ASN A 540 -7.66 -12.09 35.20
N LEU A 541 -8.27 -10.94 34.99
CA LEU A 541 -9.64 -10.83 34.47
C LEU A 541 -9.75 -11.18 32.99
N GLY A 542 -8.67 -10.93 32.24
CA GLY A 542 -8.63 -11.11 30.79
C GLY A 542 -8.08 -12.46 30.30
N TYR A 543 -7.57 -13.28 31.21
CA TYR A 543 -7.06 -14.62 30.88
C TYR A 543 -8.09 -15.71 31.18
N ASP A 544 -8.30 -16.57 30.22
CA ASP A 544 -9.13 -17.77 30.35
C ASP A 544 -8.31 -19.00 29.94
N PRO A 545 -8.26 -20.08 30.76
CA PRO A 545 -7.49 -21.30 30.43
C PRO A 545 -7.87 -21.94 29.09
N THR A 546 -9.11 -21.77 28.65
CA THR A 546 -9.63 -22.36 27.40
C THR A 546 -9.46 -21.41 26.21
N TYR A 547 -9.70 -20.10 26.43
CA TYR A 547 -9.72 -19.08 25.38
C TYR A 547 -8.47 -18.19 25.35
N GLY A 548 -7.47 -18.46 26.23
CA GLY A 548 -6.22 -17.72 26.30
C GLY A 548 -6.43 -16.22 26.57
N ALA A 549 -5.71 -15.37 25.85
CA ALA A 549 -5.80 -13.92 25.95
C ALA A 549 -6.97 -13.29 25.14
N ARG A 550 -7.80 -14.11 24.47
CA ARG A 550 -8.91 -13.58 23.63
C ARG A 550 -9.89 -12.69 24.40
N PRO A 551 -10.26 -12.97 25.68
CA PRO A 551 -11.14 -12.09 26.44
C PRO A 551 -10.50 -10.76 26.87
N LEU A 552 -9.15 -10.67 26.89
CA LEU A 552 -8.40 -9.54 27.43
C LEU A 552 -8.78 -8.21 26.77
N LYS A 553 -8.91 -8.19 25.45
CA LYS A 553 -9.31 -6.98 24.71
C LYS A 553 -10.69 -6.46 25.17
N ARG A 554 -11.64 -7.36 25.44
CA ARG A 554 -12.97 -6.99 25.93
C ARG A 554 -12.91 -6.49 27.38
N VAL A 555 -12.05 -7.11 28.20
CA VAL A 555 -11.85 -6.68 29.60
C VAL A 555 -11.22 -5.30 29.63
N ILE A 556 -10.17 -5.03 28.87
CA ILE A 556 -9.57 -3.70 28.75
C ILE A 556 -10.60 -2.67 28.27
N GLN A 557 -11.37 -3.00 27.22
CA GLN A 557 -12.44 -2.13 26.74
C GLN A 557 -13.41 -1.76 27.86
N LYS A 558 -13.93 -2.74 28.58
CA LYS A 558 -14.99 -2.55 29.57
C LYS A 558 -14.49 -1.95 30.89
N GLN A 559 -13.30 -2.35 31.35
CA GLN A 559 -12.81 -1.93 32.66
C GLN A 559 -11.97 -0.64 32.58
N LEU A 560 -11.28 -0.39 31.47
CA LEU A 560 -10.40 0.76 31.31
C LEU A 560 -11.02 1.79 30.38
N VAL A 561 -11.29 1.43 29.09
CA VAL A 561 -11.68 2.40 28.07
C VAL A 561 -13.04 3.03 28.38
N ASP A 562 -14.06 2.21 28.68
CA ASP A 562 -15.42 2.72 28.95
C ASP A 562 -15.45 3.60 30.19
N LYS A 563 -14.68 3.27 31.24
CA LYS A 563 -14.58 4.06 32.47
C LYS A 563 -13.81 5.37 32.25
N LEU A 564 -12.73 5.35 31.44
CA LEU A 564 -12.02 6.56 31.04
C LEU A 564 -12.90 7.50 30.21
N ALA A 565 -13.65 6.91 29.26
CA ALA A 565 -14.57 7.68 28.41
C ALA A 565 -15.65 8.41 29.24
N LEU A 566 -16.23 7.74 30.25
CA LEU A 566 -17.18 8.38 31.17
C LEU A 566 -16.55 9.56 31.92
N LYS A 567 -15.35 9.37 32.47
CA LYS A 567 -14.64 10.43 33.21
C LYS A 567 -14.28 11.65 32.35
N LEU A 568 -13.96 11.42 31.08
CA LEU A 568 -13.75 12.47 30.09
C LEU A 568 -15.03 13.22 29.75
N LEU A 569 -16.16 12.51 29.64
CA LEU A 569 -17.47 13.12 29.34
C LEU A 569 -18.06 13.85 30.51
N ASP A 570 -17.85 13.37 31.75
CA ASP A 570 -18.31 13.97 32.97
C ASP A 570 -17.43 15.18 33.41
N GLY A 571 -16.32 15.42 32.72
CA GLY A 571 -15.39 16.51 33.01
C GLY A 571 -14.52 16.27 34.26
N GLU A 572 -14.50 15.07 34.80
CA GLU A 572 -13.59 14.67 35.90
C GLU A 572 -12.14 14.56 35.43
N LEU A 573 -11.94 14.45 34.11
CA LEU A 573 -10.65 14.38 33.42
C LEU A 573 -10.63 15.44 32.31
N ALA A 574 -9.68 16.35 32.35
CA ALA A 574 -9.50 17.39 31.33
C ALA A 574 -8.41 17.02 30.33
N ASP A 575 -8.50 17.58 29.10
CA ASP A 575 -7.43 17.48 28.11
C ASP A 575 -6.13 18.10 28.70
N GLY A 576 -5.02 17.39 28.60
CA GLY A 576 -3.73 17.81 29.15
C GLY A 576 -3.40 17.25 30.55
N GLU A 577 -4.24 16.38 31.11
CA GLU A 577 -4.01 15.76 32.42
C GLU A 577 -3.41 14.35 32.27
N ALA A 578 -2.60 13.91 33.25
CA ALA A 578 -2.13 12.55 33.38
C ALA A 578 -3.07 11.74 34.29
N VAL A 579 -3.42 10.52 33.87
CA VAL A 579 -4.26 9.60 34.63
C VAL A 579 -3.43 8.42 35.11
N ARG A 580 -3.36 8.25 36.43
CA ARG A 580 -2.84 7.02 37.01
C ARG A 580 -3.99 6.06 37.27
N VAL A 581 -3.87 4.85 36.71
CA VAL A 581 -4.81 3.76 36.89
C VAL A 581 -4.20 2.75 37.88
N ASP A 582 -4.88 2.56 39.00
CA ASP A 582 -4.47 1.62 40.05
C ASP A 582 -5.54 0.56 40.30
N ALA A 583 -5.25 -0.45 41.10
CA ALA A 583 -6.20 -1.49 41.50
C ALA A 583 -6.45 -1.45 43.01
N ALA A 584 -7.72 -1.34 43.41
CA ALA A 584 -8.12 -1.44 44.80
C ALA A 584 -9.43 -2.22 44.94
N GLY A 585 -9.47 -3.19 45.87
CA GLY A 585 -10.68 -3.95 46.12
C GLY A 585 -11.17 -4.84 44.95
N GLY A 586 -10.30 -5.15 43.99
CA GLY A 586 -10.65 -5.93 42.77
C GLY A 586 -11.25 -5.08 41.63
N GLU A 587 -11.20 -3.76 41.75
CA GLU A 587 -11.63 -2.82 40.70
C GLU A 587 -10.52 -1.84 40.34
N LEU A 588 -10.58 -1.27 39.09
CA LEU A 588 -9.69 -0.20 38.68
C LEU A 588 -10.12 1.12 39.27
N VAL A 589 -9.17 1.84 39.87
CA VAL A 589 -9.32 3.18 40.45
C VAL A 589 -8.50 4.16 39.61
N PHE A 590 -9.11 5.30 39.27
CA PHE A 590 -8.52 6.31 38.41
C PHE A 590 -8.21 7.55 39.23
N ALA A 591 -6.97 8.02 39.23
CA ALA A 591 -6.52 9.23 39.88
C ALA A 591 -5.95 10.21 38.84
N ALA A 592 -6.55 11.40 38.73
CA ALA A 592 -5.99 12.48 37.91
C ALA A 592 -4.74 13.05 38.57
N LYS A 593 -3.67 13.26 37.78
CA LYS A 593 -2.46 13.98 38.17
C LYS A 593 -2.24 15.14 37.22
N PRO A 594 -1.89 16.36 37.70
CA PRO A 594 -1.46 17.42 36.78
C PRO A 594 -0.20 16.97 36.04
N THR A 595 -0.17 17.15 34.73
CA THR A 595 1.02 16.85 33.89
C THR A 595 2.19 17.74 34.35
N ALA A 596 3.42 17.23 34.19
CA ALA A 596 4.64 17.98 34.53
C ALA A 596 4.72 19.37 33.83
N THR A 597 4.10 19.48 32.65
CA THR A 597 4.00 20.74 31.89
C THR A 597 3.03 21.74 32.50
N ALA A 598 1.91 21.29 33.08
CA ALA A 598 0.96 22.13 33.77
C ALA A 598 1.48 22.58 35.16
N ALA A 599 2.30 21.75 35.84
CA ALA A 599 2.97 22.10 37.09
C ALA A 599 4.06 23.17 36.89
N ALA A 600 4.75 23.19 35.74
CA ALA A 600 5.74 24.22 35.40
C ALA A 600 5.11 25.56 34.99
N ALA A 601 3.86 25.57 34.53
CA ALA A 601 3.10 26.80 34.21
C ALA A 601 2.38 27.42 35.41
N ALA A 602 2.23 26.68 36.52
CA ALA A 602 1.59 27.13 37.76
C ALA A 602 2.60 27.52 38.88
N ALA A 603 3.92 27.30 38.65
CA ALA A 603 5.02 27.76 39.50
C ALA A 603 5.72 28.98 38.86
#